data_2f4bc7ad911571e49c4b91af9a2f4646
#
_entry.id   2f4bc7ad911571e49c4b91af9a2f4646
#
_cell.length_a   1.000
_cell.length_b   1.000
_cell.length_c   1.000
_cell.angle_alpha   90.00
_cell.angle_beta   90.00
_cell.angle_gamma   90.00
#
_symmetry.space_group_name_H-M   'P 1'
#
loop_
_entity.id
_entity.type
_entity.pdbx_description
1 polymer ?
#
loop_
_entity_poly.entity_id
_entity_poly.type
_entity_poly.pdbx_seq_one_letter_code
_entity_poly.pdbx_strand_id
1 'polypeptide(L)'
;TENPDDTKAYESTLLEQWEQFTQYLSPYEPLLRNFLRNEIFSDLLLPDSDLENVLVQMQWIALEYASIRHSIFLRWMLDGTDANVSEISYETLRQYLVIITRMTGYETADIYEYLENSFESLLWDWGYFALIIGN
;
A
#
# COMPACT_ATOMS: atom_id res chain seq x y z
N THR A 1 -30.92 -4.20 2.48
CA THR A 1 -30.36 -5.08 3.52
C THR A 1 -29.57 -6.18 2.82
N GLU A 2 -28.25 -6.03 2.80
CA GLU A 2 -27.34 -7.05 2.29
C GLU A 2 -27.46 -8.30 3.15
N ASN A 3 -27.57 -9.44 2.47
CA ASN A 3 -27.65 -10.72 3.13
C ASN A 3 -26.27 -11.07 3.71
N PRO A 4 -26.12 -11.38 5.03
CA PRO A 4 -24.83 -11.69 5.62
C PRO A 4 -24.12 -12.90 5.00
N ASP A 5 -24.84 -13.80 4.36
CA ASP A 5 -24.23 -14.94 3.67
C ASP A 5 -23.59 -14.53 2.33
N ASP A 6 -24.14 -13.54 1.64
CA ASP A 6 -23.56 -12.99 0.42
C ASP A 6 -22.27 -12.22 0.72
N THR A 7 -22.22 -11.50 1.84
CA THR A 7 -21.04 -10.77 2.29
C THR A 7 -19.88 -11.72 2.59
N LYS A 8 -20.14 -12.82 3.30
CA LYS A 8 -19.11 -13.83 3.61
C LYS A 8 -18.58 -14.54 2.38
N ALA A 9 -19.45 -14.85 1.42
CA ALA A 9 -19.07 -15.46 0.15
C ALA A 9 -18.17 -14.51 -0.65
N TYR A 10 -18.49 -13.22 -0.65
CA TYR A 10 -17.68 -12.19 -1.31
C TYR A 10 -16.31 -12.02 -0.64
N GLU A 11 -16.27 -11.97 0.70
CA GLU A 11 -15.02 -11.88 1.46
C GLU A 11 -14.09 -13.08 1.20
N SER A 12 -14.63 -14.31 1.19
CA SER A 12 -13.81 -15.49 0.89
C SER A 12 -13.25 -15.47 -0.53
N THR A 13 -14.02 -15.00 -1.50
CA THR A 13 -13.57 -14.84 -2.89
C THR A 13 -12.46 -13.80 -3.00
N LEU A 14 -12.58 -12.67 -2.29
CA LEU A 14 -11.53 -11.65 -2.26
C LEU A 14 -10.23 -12.16 -1.63
N LEU A 15 -10.32 -12.95 -0.56
CA LEU A 15 -9.15 -13.55 0.07
C LEU A 15 -8.43 -14.52 -0.86
N GLU A 16 -9.18 -15.38 -1.56
CA GLU A 16 -8.60 -16.28 -2.57
C GLU A 16 -7.91 -15.51 -3.71
N GLN A 17 -8.54 -14.44 -4.18
CA GLN A 17 -7.95 -13.59 -5.22
C GLN A 17 -6.69 -12.87 -4.71
N TRP A 18 -6.69 -12.42 -3.46
CA TRP A 18 -5.52 -11.82 -2.83
C TRP A 18 -4.35 -12.80 -2.71
N GLU A 19 -4.63 -14.06 -2.33
CA GLU A 19 -3.61 -15.11 -2.27
C GLU A 19 -3.01 -15.41 -3.64
N GLN A 20 -3.85 -15.50 -4.69
CA GLN A 20 -3.37 -15.65 -6.06
C GLN A 20 -2.53 -14.45 -6.51
N PHE A 21 -3.01 -13.24 -6.25
CA PHE A 21 -2.27 -12.02 -6.56
C PHE A 21 -0.89 -11.99 -5.91
N THR A 22 -0.78 -12.38 -4.64
CA THR A 22 0.53 -12.43 -3.95
C THR A 22 1.50 -13.40 -4.61
N GLN A 23 1.02 -14.51 -5.16
CA GLN A 23 1.84 -15.43 -5.93
C GLN A 23 2.35 -14.79 -7.24
N TYR A 24 1.49 -14.07 -7.97
CA TYR A 24 1.90 -13.34 -9.18
C TYR A 24 2.81 -12.15 -8.90
N LEU A 25 2.68 -11.53 -7.73
CA LEU A 25 3.54 -10.43 -7.29
C LEU A 25 4.92 -10.91 -6.84
N SER A 26 5.03 -12.16 -6.41
CA SER A 26 6.24 -12.75 -5.82
C SER A 26 7.53 -12.55 -6.66
N PRO A 27 7.52 -12.66 -8.00
CA PRO A 27 8.72 -12.37 -8.81
C PRO A 27 9.24 -10.94 -8.69
N TYR A 28 8.37 -10.00 -8.29
CA TYR A 28 8.70 -8.58 -8.14
C TYR A 28 9.05 -8.17 -6.71
N GLU A 29 9.01 -9.09 -5.76
CA GLU A 29 9.38 -8.84 -4.35
C GLU A 29 10.76 -8.18 -4.20
N PRO A 30 11.81 -8.56 -4.94
CA PRO A 30 13.10 -7.88 -4.86
C PRO A 30 13.02 -6.41 -5.29
N LEU A 31 12.21 -6.08 -6.31
CA LEU A 31 12.02 -4.72 -6.77
C LEU A 31 11.28 -3.88 -5.71
N LEU A 32 10.20 -4.42 -5.15
CA LEU A 32 9.42 -3.77 -4.11
C LEU A 32 10.26 -3.55 -2.84
N ARG A 33 11.07 -4.52 -2.47
CA ARG A 33 12.00 -4.41 -1.33
C ARG A 33 13.06 -3.34 -1.56
N ASN A 34 13.60 -3.25 -2.75
CA ASN A 34 14.56 -2.20 -3.10
C ASN A 34 13.90 -0.82 -3.10
N PHE A 35 12.67 -0.72 -3.58
CA PHE A 35 11.89 0.51 -3.50
C PHE A 35 11.74 0.97 -2.04
N LEU A 36 11.24 0.10 -1.15
CA LEU A 36 11.11 0.42 0.28
C LEU A 36 12.44 0.83 0.92
N ARG A 37 13.49 0.09 0.60
CA ARG A 37 14.83 0.39 1.11
C ARG A 37 15.28 1.79 0.69
N ASN A 38 15.06 2.17 -0.55
CA ASN A 38 15.42 3.50 -1.05
C ASN A 38 14.61 4.60 -0.39
N GLU A 39 13.29 4.40 -0.19
CA GLU A 39 12.44 5.33 0.53
C GLU A 39 12.90 5.52 1.98
N ILE A 40 13.19 4.44 2.68
CA ILE A 40 13.73 4.48 4.04
C ILE A 40 15.04 5.25 4.10
N PHE A 41 15.98 4.97 3.19
CA PHE A 41 17.27 5.66 3.18
C PHE A 41 17.15 7.13 2.80
N SER A 42 16.23 7.50 1.90
CA SER A 42 16.04 8.88 1.48
C SER A 42 15.37 9.73 2.54
N ASP A 43 14.35 9.19 3.23
CA ASP A 43 13.47 9.99 4.08
C ASP A 43 13.77 9.86 5.58
N LEU A 44 14.28 8.71 6.04
CA LEU A 44 14.49 8.44 7.47
C LEU A 44 15.90 8.78 7.99
N LEU A 45 16.88 8.89 7.12
CA LEU A 45 18.28 9.11 7.52
C LEU A 45 18.70 10.60 7.45
N LEU A 46 17.75 11.51 7.64
CA LEU A 46 18.06 12.94 7.77
C LEU A 46 18.70 13.22 9.13
N PRO A 47 19.83 13.96 9.17
CA PRO A 47 20.65 14.10 10.39
C PRO A 47 19.96 14.78 11.57
N ASP A 48 18.90 15.56 11.33
CA ASP A 48 18.22 16.39 12.33
C ASP A 48 16.79 15.93 12.67
N SER A 49 16.44 14.69 12.32
CA SER A 49 15.11 14.15 12.60
C SER A 49 14.99 13.74 14.07
N ASP A 50 13.97 14.25 14.76
CA ASP A 50 13.57 13.72 16.05
C ASP A 50 12.84 12.36 15.93
N LEU A 51 12.66 11.67 17.03
CA LEU A 51 12.04 10.33 17.04
C LEU A 51 10.60 10.36 16.54
N GLU A 52 9.84 11.41 16.86
CA GLU A 52 8.46 11.56 16.44
C GLU A 52 8.36 11.68 14.91
N ASN A 53 9.16 12.52 14.30
CA ASN A 53 9.25 12.67 12.86
C ASN A 53 9.62 11.36 12.16
N VAL A 54 10.59 10.63 12.71
CA VAL A 54 10.99 9.31 12.16
C VAL A 54 9.83 8.33 12.19
N LEU A 55 9.10 8.25 13.30
CA LEU A 55 7.95 7.34 13.43
C LEU A 55 6.82 7.68 12.45
N VAL A 56 6.49 8.96 12.30
CA VAL A 56 5.47 9.43 11.35
C VAL A 56 5.89 9.12 9.92
N GLN A 57 7.14 9.37 9.56
CA GLN A 57 7.66 9.04 8.23
C GLN A 57 7.66 7.54 7.95
N MET A 58 8.00 6.71 8.93
CA MET A 58 7.90 5.24 8.80
C MET A 58 6.47 4.79 8.51
N GLN A 59 5.49 5.33 9.24
CA GLN A 59 4.08 5.03 9.02
C GLN A 59 3.64 5.47 7.62
N TRP A 60 4.09 6.64 7.18
CA TRP A 60 3.78 7.16 5.85
C TRP A 60 4.33 6.26 4.73
N ILE A 61 5.60 5.86 4.83
CA ILE A 61 6.23 4.94 3.86
C ILE A 61 5.49 3.59 3.81
N ALA A 62 5.10 3.07 4.97
CA ALA A 62 4.35 1.82 5.01
C ALA A 62 2.94 1.94 4.43
N LEU A 63 2.26 3.07 4.64
CA LEU A 63 0.96 3.38 4.04
C LEU A 63 1.08 3.53 2.51
N GLU A 64 2.10 4.22 2.04
CA GLU A 64 2.42 4.34 0.62
C GLU A 64 2.64 2.96 -0.01
N TYR A 65 3.44 2.11 0.62
CA TYR A 65 3.67 0.75 0.16
C TYR A 65 2.40 -0.10 0.12
N ALA A 66 1.56 -0.02 1.14
CA ALA A 66 0.27 -0.68 1.17
C ALA A 66 -0.64 -0.18 0.03
N SER A 67 -0.67 1.12 -0.21
CA SER A 67 -1.43 1.74 -1.30
C SER A 67 -0.97 1.26 -2.67
N ILE A 68 0.34 1.12 -2.89
CA ILE A 68 0.91 0.56 -4.12
C ILE A 68 0.41 -0.88 -4.32
N ARG A 69 0.55 -1.74 -3.31
CA ARG A 69 0.12 -3.14 -3.40
C ARG A 69 -1.38 -3.28 -3.68
N HIS A 70 -2.20 -2.54 -2.97
CA HIS A 70 -3.65 -2.57 -3.16
C HIS A 70 -4.09 -2.02 -4.52
N SER A 71 -3.45 -0.97 -5.00
CA SER A 71 -3.72 -0.40 -6.32
C SER A 71 -3.38 -1.38 -7.45
N ILE A 72 -2.25 -2.07 -7.33
CA ILE A 72 -1.85 -3.12 -8.29
C ILE A 72 -2.82 -4.30 -8.22
N PHE A 73 -3.26 -4.70 -7.03
CA PHE A 73 -4.26 -5.75 -6.85
C PHE A 73 -5.59 -5.40 -7.52
N LEU A 74 -6.10 -4.19 -7.31
CA LEU A 74 -7.32 -3.73 -7.97
C LEU A 74 -7.18 -3.73 -9.50
N ARG A 75 -6.03 -3.28 -10.01
CA ARG A 75 -5.74 -3.31 -11.43
C ARG A 75 -5.69 -4.73 -11.97
N TRP A 76 -5.02 -5.64 -11.27
CA TRP A 76 -4.94 -7.05 -11.64
C TRP A 76 -6.33 -7.71 -11.67
N MET A 77 -7.20 -7.42 -10.70
CA MET A 77 -8.59 -7.91 -10.71
C MET A 77 -9.38 -7.37 -11.91
N LEU A 78 -9.22 -6.10 -12.24
CA LEU A 78 -9.90 -5.49 -13.39
C LEU A 78 -9.42 -6.09 -14.71
N ASP A 79 -8.13 -6.31 -14.86
CA ASP A 79 -7.56 -6.91 -16.08
C ASP A 79 -7.94 -8.39 -16.19
N GLY A 80 -8.11 -9.12 -15.08
CA GLY A 80 -8.52 -10.51 -15.04
C GLY A 80 -9.96 -10.76 -15.47
N THR A 81 -10.82 -9.75 -15.49
CA THR A 81 -12.19 -9.86 -16.02
C THR A 81 -12.23 -10.00 -17.55
N ASP A 82 -11.17 -9.63 -18.24
CA ASP A 82 -11.02 -9.75 -19.71
C ASP A 82 -10.30 -11.04 -20.17
N ALA A 83 -10.47 -12.11 -19.41
CA ALA A 83 -10.32 -13.52 -19.80
C ALA A 83 -8.92 -14.09 -20.13
N ASN A 84 -7.82 -13.34 -20.13
CA ASN A 84 -6.50 -13.91 -20.46
C ASN A 84 -5.29 -13.33 -19.74
N VAL A 85 -5.43 -12.42 -18.79
CA VAL A 85 -4.29 -11.80 -18.10
C VAL A 85 -4.19 -12.32 -16.68
N SER A 86 -3.42 -13.37 -16.48
CA SER A 86 -3.09 -13.91 -15.15
C SER A 86 -1.78 -13.37 -14.57
N GLU A 87 -1.01 -12.62 -15.35
CA GLU A 87 0.31 -12.14 -14.96
C GLU A 87 0.32 -10.62 -14.73
N ILE A 88 1.00 -10.21 -13.65
CA ILE A 88 1.30 -8.80 -13.43
C ILE A 88 2.47 -8.41 -14.33
N SER A 89 2.28 -7.43 -15.22
CA SER A 89 3.36 -6.97 -16.05
C SER A 89 4.30 -6.06 -15.27
N TYR A 90 5.60 -6.14 -15.56
CA TYR A 90 6.61 -5.23 -15.01
C TYR A 90 6.27 -3.76 -15.27
N GLU A 91 5.75 -3.46 -16.46
CA GLU A 91 5.38 -2.09 -16.82
C GLU A 91 4.23 -1.56 -15.97
N THR A 92 3.21 -2.36 -15.70
CA THR A 92 2.13 -1.99 -14.78
C THR A 92 2.68 -1.70 -13.38
N LEU A 93 3.51 -2.59 -12.85
CA LEU A 93 4.13 -2.40 -11.55
C LEU A 93 4.94 -1.10 -11.49
N ARG A 94 5.79 -0.86 -12.48
CA ARG A 94 6.61 0.35 -12.60
C ARG A 94 5.76 1.62 -12.65
N GLN A 95 4.69 1.61 -13.42
CA GLN A 95 3.78 2.75 -13.54
C GLN A 95 3.14 3.08 -12.19
N TYR A 96 2.64 2.09 -11.46
CA TYR A 96 2.04 2.31 -10.15
C TYR A 96 3.05 2.79 -9.12
N LEU A 97 4.27 2.25 -9.10
CA LEU A 97 5.35 2.75 -8.26
C LEU A 97 5.59 4.25 -8.50
N VAL A 98 5.72 4.67 -9.76
CA VAL A 98 5.96 6.07 -10.12
C VAL A 98 4.79 6.96 -9.77
N ILE A 99 3.56 6.55 -10.08
CA ILE A 99 2.36 7.35 -9.85
C ILE A 99 2.14 7.56 -8.35
N ILE A 100 2.15 6.50 -7.58
CA ILE A 100 1.90 6.58 -6.14
C ILE A 100 2.99 7.39 -5.45
N THR A 101 4.26 7.16 -5.75
CA THR A 101 5.38 7.93 -5.21
C THR A 101 5.25 9.43 -5.48
N ARG A 102 4.80 9.82 -6.68
CA ARG A 102 4.55 11.22 -7.01
C ARG A 102 3.35 11.82 -6.30
N MET A 103 2.31 11.01 -6.07
CA MET A 103 1.09 11.47 -5.39
C MET A 103 1.28 11.59 -3.87
N THR A 104 2.19 10.82 -3.29
CA THR A 104 2.42 10.74 -1.84
C THR A 104 3.69 11.46 -1.37
N GLY A 105 4.43 12.09 -2.28
CA GLY A 105 5.64 12.86 -2.01
C GLY A 105 5.35 14.21 -1.35
N TYR A 106 4.78 14.20 -0.13
CA TYR A 106 4.50 15.40 0.65
C TYR A 106 5.68 15.78 1.56
N GLU A 107 5.76 17.06 1.88
CA GLU A 107 6.63 17.53 2.96
C GLU A 107 6.07 17.08 4.32
N THR A 108 6.92 16.96 5.33
CA THR A 108 6.52 16.50 6.68
C THR A 108 5.41 17.38 7.27
N ALA A 109 5.42 18.69 7.01
CA ALA A 109 4.38 19.62 7.45
C ALA A 109 2.99 19.27 6.88
N ASP A 110 2.91 18.86 5.61
CA ASP A 110 1.66 18.47 4.96
C ASP A 110 1.09 17.19 5.57
N ILE A 111 1.97 16.25 5.95
CA ILE A 111 1.58 15.02 6.64
C ILE A 111 0.96 15.34 8.01
N TYR A 112 1.56 16.23 8.77
CA TYR A 112 1.01 16.63 10.07
C TYR A 112 -0.33 17.37 9.92
N GLU A 113 -0.46 18.28 8.97
CA GLU A 113 -1.72 18.97 8.70
C GLU A 113 -2.83 17.98 8.30
N TYR A 114 -2.51 17.00 7.49
CA TYR A 114 -3.43 15.93 7.11
C TYR A 114 -3.89 15.12 8.32
N LEU A 115 -2.97 14.75 9.21
CA LEU A 115 -3.26 14.00 10.43
C LEU A 115 -4.13 14.78 11.42
N GLU A 116 -3.92 16.07 11.56
CA GLU A 116 -4.68 16.93 12.47
C GLU A 116 -6.12 17.18 11.97
N ASN A 117 -6.31 17.25 10.66
CA ASN A 117 -7.59 17.64 10.05
C ASN A 117 -8.49 16.47 9.68
N SER A 118 -7.99 15.22 9.76
CA SER A 118 -8.77 14.06 9.36
C SER A 118 -9.08 13.15 10.54
N PHE A 119 -10.26 12.52 10.51
CA PHE A 119 -10.57 11.44 11.44
C PHE A 119 -9.63 10.24 11.27
N GLU A 120 -8.78 10.29 10.31
CA GLU A 120 -7.74 9.33 9.95
C GLU A 120 -6.59 9.27 10.96
N SER A 121 -6.63 10.12 12.01
CA SER A 121 -5.84 9.86 13.22
C SER A 121 -5.98 8.43 13.73
N LEU A 122 -7.12 7.78 13.48
CA LEU A 122 -7.31 6.34 13.74
C LEU A 122 -6.42 5.44 12.89
N LEU A 123 -6.10 5.82 11.68
CA LEU A 123 -5.20 5.06 10.80
C LEU A 123 -3.76 5.04 11.34
N TRP A 124 -3.42 6.02 12.16
CA TRP A 124 -2.11 6.14 12.81
C TRP A 124 -2.05 5.47 14.17
N ASP A 125 -3.18 4.99 14.66
CA ASP A 125 -3.17 4.03 15.77
C ASP A 125 -2.51 2.73 15.30
N TRP A 126 -1.51 2.28 16.04
CA TRP A 126 -0.71 1.12 15.67
C TRP A 126 -1.54 -0.15 15.44
N GLY A 127 -2.67 -0.29 16.11
CA GLY A 127 -3.57 -1.41 15.92
C GLY A 127 -4.23 -1.40 14.54
N TYR A 128 -4.79 -0.28 14.14
CA TYR A 128 -5.41 -0.11 12.82
C TYR A 128 -4.38 -0.11 11.70
N PHE A 129 -3.24 0.53 11.93
CA PHE A 129 -2.13 0.53 11.00
C PHE A 129 -1.63 -0.88 10.70
N ALA A 130 -1.46 -1.72 11.72
CA ALA A 130 -1.07 -3.11 11.57
C ALA A 130 -2.08 -3.93 10.73
N LEU A 131 -3.39 -3.64 10.86
CA LEU A 131 -4.41 -4.27 10.03
C LEU A 131 -4.31 -3.88 8.55
N ILE A 132 -3.97 -2.62 8.25
CA ILE A 132 -3.85 -2.14 6.87
C ILE A 132 -2.62 -2.72 6.19
N ILE A 133 -1.47 -2.73 6.85
CA ILE A 133 -0.20 -3.18 6.26
C ILE A 133 0.07 -4.67 6.44
N GLY A 134 -0.58 -5.32 7.40
CA GLY A 134 -0.38 -6.73 7.73
C GLY A 134 -0.99 -7.72 6.74
N ASN A 135 -1.79 -7.20 5.83
CA ASN A 135 -2.36 -7.96 4.73
C ASN A 135 -1.69 -7.52 3.43
#